data_8f376fef8e63a0ac4e518d4548a52478
#
_entry.id   8f376fef8e63a0ac4e518d4548a52478
#
_cell.length_a   1.000
_cell.length_b   1.000
_cell.length_c   1.000
_cell.angle_alpha   90.00
_cell.angle_beta   90.00
_cell.angle_gamma   90.00
#
_symmetry.space_group_name_H-M   'P 1'
#
loop_
_entity.id
_entity.type
_entity.pdbx_description
1 polymer ?
#
loop_
_entity_poly.entity_id
_entity_poly.type
_entity_poly.pdbx_seq_one_letter_code
_entity_poly.pdbx_strand_id
1 'polypeptide(L)'
;FTQPLSQFAQAFQNLQRCAAAAERVFGFLEEPEMEDESGKSALLGANGHEVKGDVEFSHVQFGYEPGKPIIHDFSASVKAGQKVAIVGPTGAGKTTMVNLLMRFYEISGGSIAIDGVDTKSVPRWNVHDQFSMVLQDTWVFRGTVRENIAYSKPGVTNKQIEDACKAVGLDHFIRSLPDGYDTVLDDKSSLSQGQKQLLTIARAMVQDAPILILDEATSSVDTRTEELIQKAMDALTVGRTSFVIAHRLSTIRDADMILVMNHGDVIERGTHDELLAAGGFYADLYNSQFALAD
;
A
#
# COMPACT_ATOMS: atom_id res chain seq x y z
N PHE A 1 47.86 -42.88 1.75
CA PHE A 1 46.58 -43.23 2.43
C PHE A 1 45.75 -42.00 2.77
N THR A 2 46.40 -40.88 3.13
CA THR A 2 45.69 -39.63 3.53
C THR A 2 45.01 -38.92 2.35
N GLN A 3 45.64 -38.90 1.18
CA GLN A 3 45.12 -38.20 0.00
C GLN A 3 43.81 -38.77 -0.53
N PRO A 4 43.61 -40.09 -0.70
CA PRO A 4 42.31 -40.64 -1.06
C PRO A 4 41.21 -40.39 0.00
N LEU A 5 41.57 -40.40 1.28
CA LEU A 5 40.63 -40.13 2.36
C LEU A 5 40.14 -38.65 2.33
N SER A 6 41.06 -37.74 2.05
CA SER A 6 40.69 -36.30 1.90
C SER A 6 39.80 -36.08 0.68
N GLN A 7 40.09 -36.74 -0.45
CA GLN A 7 39.23 -36.69 -1.64
C GLN A 7 37.84 -37.25 -1.38
N PHE A 8 37.75 -38.37 -0.67
CA PHE A 8 36.46 -38.94 -0.27
C PHE A 8 35.67 -38.00 0.65
N ALA A 9 36.31 -37.41 1.66
CA ALA A 9 35.68 -36.43 2.54
C ALA A 9 35.17 -35.22 1.76
N GLN A 10 35.95 -34.73 0.80
CA GLN A 10 35.60 -33.61 -0.04
C GLN A 10 34.42 -33.95 -0.98
N ALA A 11 34.42 -35.14 -1.58
CA ALA A 11 33.30 -35.62 -2.41
C ALA A 11 32.00 -35.73 -1.58
N PHE A 12 32.10 -36.26 -0.36
CA PHE A 12 30.94 -36.35 0.54
C PHE A 12 30.42 -34.96 0.98
N GLN A 13 31.28 -34.01 1.27
CA GLN A 13 30.86 -32.63 1.55
C GLN A 13 30.16 -31.98 0.33
N ASN A 14 30.69 -32.21 -0.87
CA ASN A 14 30.06 -31.71 -2.09
C ASN A 14 28.69 -32.34 -2.32
N LEU A 15 28.55 -33.62 -2.06
CA LEU A 15 27.25 -34.32 -2.14
C LEU A 15 26.22 -33.74 -1.19
N GLN A 16 26.62 -33.46 0.07
CA GLN A 16 25.74 -32.82 1.05
C GLN A 16 25.33 -31.42 0.64
N ARG A 17 26.26 -30.63 0.07
CA ARG A 17 25.95 -29.28 -0.46
C ARG A 17 24.98 -29.37 -1.64
N CYS A 18 25.20 -30.31 -2.56
CA CYS A 18 24.30 -30.55 -3.69
C CYS A 18 22.89 -30.99 -3.22
N ALA A 19 22.82 -31.87 -2.22
CA ALA A 19 21.53 -32.31 -1.66
C ALA A 19 20.77 -31.13 -1.01
N ALA A 20 21.45 -30.32 -0.19
CA ALA A 20 20.83 -29.15 0.42
C ALA A 20 20.42 -28.08 -0.61
N ALA A 21 21.19 -27.90 -1.69
CA ALA A 21 20.82 -27.00 -2.78
C ALA A 21 19.61 -27.53 -3.57
N ALA A 22 19.60 -28.85 -3.86
CA ALA A 22 18.49 -29.51 -4.52
C ALA A 22 17.19 -29.41 -3.72
N GLU A 23 17.25 -29.67 -2.41
CA GLU A 23 16.10 -29.52 -1.50
C GLU A 23 15.47 -28.12 -1.60
N ARG A 24 16.30 -27.05 -1.61
CA ARG A 24 15.80 -25.67 -1.76
C ARG A 24 15.17 -25.41 -3.13
N VAL A 25 15.81 -25.93 -4.21
CA VAL A 25 15.29 -25.75 -5.57
C VAL A 25 13.98 -26.53 -5.75
N PHE A 26 13.91 -27.76 -5.29
CA PHE A 26 12.69 -28.56 -5.39
C PHE A 26 11.59 -27.99 -4.48
N GLY A 27 11.92 -27.56 -3.26
CA GLY A 27 10.97 -26.88 -2.39
C GLY A 27 10.36 -25.63 -3.04
N PHE A 28 11.20 -24.84 -3.76
CA PHE A 28 10.68 -23.69 -4.52
C PHE A 28 9.79 -24.12 -5.71
N LEU A 29 10.15 -25.19 -6.41
CA LEU A 29 9.36 -25.68 -7.55
C LEU A 29 8.05 -26.38 -7.13
N GLU A 30 7.97 -26.86 -5.89
CA GLU A 30 6.78 -27.50 -5.30
C GLU A 30 5.84 -26.49 -4.61
N GLU A 31 6.26 -25.21 -4.49
CA GLU A 31 5.37 -24.18 -3.94
C GLU A 31 4.10 -24.06 -4.77
N PRO A 32 2.92 -23.98 -4.11
CA PRO A 32 1.66 -23.88 -4.81
C PRO A 32 1.62 -22.59 -5.65
N GLU A 33 1.33 -22.73 -6.92
CA GLU A 33 1.10 -21.57 -7.80
C GLU A 33 -0.20 -20.88 -7.44
N MET A 34 -0.27 -19.58 -7.75
CA MET A 34 -1.51 -18.81 -7.63
C MET A 34 -2.58 -19.40 -8.55
N GLU A 35 -3.84 -19.28 -8.14
CA GLU A 35 -5.00 -19.72 -8.94
C GLU A 35 -4.94 -19.11 -10.35
N ASP A 36 -5.16 -19.93 -11.38
CA ASP A 36 -5.31 -19.43 -12.75
C ASP A 36 -6.59 -18.60 -12.88
N GLU A 37 -6.42 -17.34 -13.19
CA GLU A 37 -7.50 -16.37 -13.35
C GLU A 37 -7.82 -16.05 -14.82
N SER A 38 -7.26 -16.78 -15.77
CA SER A 38 -7.46 -16.56 -17.22
C SER A 38 -8.92 -16.66 -17.65
N GLY A 39 -9.74 -17.41 -16.89
CA GLY A 39 -11.18 -17.54 -17.12
C GLY A 39 -12.05 -16.45 -16.50
N LYS A 40 -11.50 -15.56 -15.67
CA LYS A 40 -12.24 -14.48 -15.03
C LYS A 40 -12.36 -13.26 -15.95
N SER A 41 -13.52 -12.62 -15.95
CA SER A 41 -13.76 -11.40 -16.73
C SER A 41 -13.41 -10.15 -15.91
N ALA A 42 -12.78 -9.16 -16.54
CA ALA A 42 -12.55 -7.85 -15.93
C ALA A 42 -13.87 -7.07 -15.89
N LEU A 43 -14.50 -7.00 -14.71
CA LEU A 43 -15.79 -6.34 -14.51
C LEU A 43 -15.65 -4.93 -13.97
N LEU A 44 -14.60 -4.64 -13.20
CA LEU A 44 -14.30 -3.30 -12.70
C LEU A 44 -13.83 -2.42 -13.85
N GLY A 45 -14.53 -1.30 -14.07
CA GLY A 45 -14.27 -0.40 -15.19
C GLY A 45 -14.74 -0.93 -16.54
N ALA A 46 -15.50 -2.04 -16.59
CA ALA A 46 -16.00 -2.63 -17.82
C ALA A 46 -17.09 -1.77 -18.48
N ASN A 47 -17.23 -1.89 -19.81
CA ASN A 47 -18.28 -1.22 -20.61
C ASN A 47 -18.31 0.31 -20.48
N GLY A 48 -17.18 0.94 -20.17
CA GLY A 48 -17.08 2.40 -19.99
C GLY A 48 -17.69 2.93 -18.69
N HIS A 49 -18.05 2.06 -17.75
CA HIS A 49 -18.43 2.46 -16.40
C HIS A 49 -17.17 2.76 -15.58
N GLU A 50 -17.00 4.03 -15.24
CA GLU A 50 -15.92 4.47 -14.36
C GLU A 50 -16.18 3.92 -12.94
N VAL A 51 -15.15 3.32 -12.33
CA VAL A 51 -15.23 2.85 -10.94
C VAL A 51 -15.29 4.05 -10.02
N LYS A 52 -16.33 4.10 -9.17
CA LYS A 52 -16.55 5.21 -8.23
C LYS A 52 -15.74 5.03 -6.94
N GLY A 53 -15.52 3.77 -6.56
CA GLY A 53 -14.75 3.42 -5.38
C GLY A 53 -15.60 3.22 -4.11
N ASP A 54 -16.85 2.79 -4.22
CA ASP A 54 -17.59 2.23 -3.09
C ASP A 54 -16.91 0.92 -2.68
N VAL A 55 -16.60 0.75 -1.39
CA VAL A 55 -15.96 -0.46 -0.87
C VAL A 55 -16.79 -1.06 0.25
N GLU A 56 -17.06 -2.36 0.16
CA GLU A 56 -17.81 -3.10 1.17
C GLU A 56 -17.00 -4.32 1.64
N PHE A 57 -16.84 -4.42 2.93
CA PHE A 57 -16.29 -5.59 3.62
C PHE A 57 -17.45 -6.28 4.35
N SER A 58 -17.67 -7.55 4.09
CA SER A 58 -18.73 -8.33 4.69
C SER A 58 -18.16 -9.58 5.36
N HIS A 59 -18.15 -9.61 6.68
CA HIS A 59 -17.71 -10.75 7.50
C HIS A 59 -16.35 -11.32 7.09
N VAL A 60 -15.39 -10.43 6.78
CA VAL A 60 -14.06 -10.82 6.30
C VAL A 60 -13.29 -11.52 7.42
N GLN A 61 -12.75 -12.69 7.08
CA GLN A 61 -11.90 -13.50 7.96
C GLN A 61 -10.57 -13.79 7.26
N PHE A 62 -9.47 -13.75 8.00
CA PHE A 62 -8.16 -14.01 7.43
C PHE A 62 -7.11 -14.38 8.49
N GLY A 63 -6.16 -15.23 8.11
CA GLY A 63 -4.93 -15.54 8.82
C GLY A 63 -3.86 -15.97 7.84
N TYR A 64 -2.60 -15.56 8.06
CA TYR A 64 -1.47 -15.97 7.22
C TYR A 64 -1.12 -17.46 7.36
N GLU A 65 -1.42 -18.03 8.52
CA GLU A 65 -1.19 -19.44 8.81
C GLU A 65 -2.51 -20.14 9.15
N PRO A 66 -2.72 -21.40 8.71
CA PRO A 66 -3.89 -22.17 9.11
C PRO A 66 -4.03 -22.25 10.63
N GLY A 67 -5.22 -21.94 11.14
CA GLY A 67 -5.52 -21.99 12.58
C GLY A 67 -5.02 -20.79 13.40
N LYS A 68 -4.42 -19.77 12.76
CA LYS A 68 -4.02 -18.53 13.43
C LYS A 68 -4.71 -17.33 12.77
N PRO A 69 -5.99 -17.09 13.08
CA PRO A 69 -6.72 -15.95 12.54
C PRO A 69 -6.10 -14.63 13.05
N ILE A 70 -6.01 -13.64 12.14
CA ILE A 70 -5.60 -12.26 12.42
C ILE A 70 -6.80 -11.34 12.31
N ILE A 71 -7.67 -11.56 11.34
CA ILE A 71 -8.95 -10.88 11.17
C ILE A 71 -10.04 -11.93 11.45
N HIS A 72 -10.92 -11.65 12.41
CA HIS A 72 -11.91 -12.63 12.88
C HIS A 72 -13.28 -12.44 12.23
N ASP A 73 -13.79 -11.20 12.22
CA ASP A 73 -15.08 -10.83 11.61
C ASP A 73 -15.11 -9.33 11.30
N PHE A 74 -14.49 -8.96 10.19
CA PHE A 74 -14.39 -7.56 9.80
C PHE A 74 -15.51 -7.18 8.84
N SER A 75 -16.33 -6.19 9.20
CA SER A 75 -17.37 -5.63 8.36
C SER A 75 -17.35 -4.10 8.37
N ALA A 76 -17.27 -3.48 7.18
CA ALA A 76 -17.30 -2.04 7.01
C ALA A 76 -17.87 -1.69 5.64
N SER A 77 -18.51 -0.53 5.53
CA SER A 77 -18.98 0.04 4.26
C SER A 77 -18.42 1.45 4.12
N VAL A 78 -17.71 1.69 3.03
CA VAL A 78 -17.07 2.96 2.69
C VAL A 78 -17.67 3.47 1.39
N LYS A 79 -18.15 4.70 1.37
CA LYS A 79 -18.73 5.30 0.18
C LYS A 79 -17.67 5.98 -0.69
N ALA A 80 -17.97 6.04 -1.99
CA ALA A 80 -17.12 6.73 -2.96
C ALA A 80 -16.76 8.15 -2.48
N GLY A 81 -15.48 8.49 -2.57
CA GLY A 81 -14.95 9.78 -2.18
C GLY A 81 -14.74 9.99 -0.68
N GLN A 82 -15.06 9.01 0.18
CA GLN A 82 -14.79 9.11 1.62
C GLN A 82 -13.30 8.93 1.94
N LYS A 83 -12.81 9.70 2.91
CA LYS A 83 -11.51 9.55 3.54
C LYS A 83 -11.67 8.72 4.82
N VAL A 84 -11.10 7.53 4.83
CA VAL A 84 -11.17 6.59 5.95
C VAL A 84 -9.83 6.50 6.65
N ALA A 85 -9.76 6.89 7.91
CA ALA A 85 -8.58 6.69 8.74
C ALA A 85 -8.63 5.33 9.45
N ILE A 86 -7.54 4.57 9.36
CA ILE A 86 -7.39 3.30 10.05
C ILE A 86 -6.42 3.52 11.20
N VAL A 87 -6.91 3.39 12.42
CA VAL A 87 -6.14 3.62 13.65
C VAL A 87 -6.11 2.38 14.53
N GLY A 88 -5.11 2.28 15.37
CA GLY A 88 -4.94 1.17 16.30
C GLY A 88 -3.47 0.92 16.64
N PRO A 89 -3.18 0.15 17.69
CA PRO A 89 -1.81 -0.16 18.09
C PRO A 89 -1.05 -0.96 17.03
N THR A 90 0.26 -1.06 17.21
CA THR A 90 1.08 -1.94 16.36
C THR A 90 0.60 -3.38 16.50
N GLY A 91 0.48 -4.10 15.37
CA GLY A 91 -0.06 -5.45 15.36
C GLY A 91 -1.59 -5.55 15.36
N ALA A 92 -2.33 -4.45 15.35
CA ALA A 92 -3.81 -4.46 15.30
C ALA A 92 -4.42 -5.01 14.01
N GLY A 93 -3.61 -5.24 12.94
CA GLY A 93 -4.12 -5.76 11.67
C GLY A 93 -4.31 -4.70 10.57
N LYS A 94 -3.92 -3.43 10.80
CA LYS A 94 -4.12 -2.33 9.84
C LYS A 94 -3.54 -2.62 8.45
N THR A 95 -2.27 -2.99 8.38
CA THR A 95 -1.59 -3.36 7.13
C THR A 95 -2.20 -4.62 6.50
N THR A 96 -2.60 -5.59 7.33
CA THR A 96 -3.28 -6.80 6.85
C THR A 96 -4.57 -6.45 6.14
N MET A 97 -5.40 -5.57 6.71
CA MET A 97 -6.66 -5.14 6.10
C MET A 97 -6.43 -4.48 4.72
N VAL A 98 -5.43 -3.59 4.62
CA VAL A 98 -5.05 -2.98 3.33
C VAL A 98 -4.59 -4.03 2.32
N ASN A 99 -3.78 -5.01 2.74
CA ASN A 99 -3.32 -6.09 1.87
C ASN A 99 -4.48 -6.96 1.36
N LEU A 100 -5.52 -7.17 2.19
CA LEU A 100 -6.72 -7.90 1.80
C LEU A 100 -7.57 -7.09 0.81
N LEU A 101 -7.71 -5.78 1.03
CA LEU A 101 -8.41 -4.88 0.11
C LEU A 101 -7.76 -4.91 -1.28
N MET A 102 -6.42 -4.89 -1.33
CA MET A 102 -5.64 -5.01 -2.57
C MET A 102 -5.64 -6.43 -3.15
N ARG A 103 -6.21 -7.39 -2.44
CA ARG A 103 -6.18 -8.81 -2.82
C ARG A 103 -4.77 -9.37 -3.02
N PHE A 104 -3.79 -8.91 -2.21
CA PHE A 104 -2.48 -9.55 -2.14
C PHE A 104 -2.54 -10.92 -1.48
N TYR A 105 -3.57 -11.15 -0.66
CA TYR A 105 -3.90 -12.43 -0.05
C TYR A 105 -5.38 -12.73 -0.23
N GLU A 106 -5.72 -14.02 -0.35
CA GLU A 106 -7.11 -14.45 -0.40
C GLU A 106 -7.70 -14.52 1.02
N ILE A 107 -8.89 -13.96 1.20
CA ILE A 107 -9.62 -14.05 2.46
C ILE A 107 -10.10 -15.49 2.72
N SER A 108 -10.10 -15.90 3.98
CA SER A 108 -10.55 -17.23 4.41
C SER A 108 -12.08 -17.34 4.49
N GLY A 109 -12.75 -16.22 4.71
CA GLY A 109 -14.23 -16.14 4.79
C GLY A 109 -14.71 -14.73 4.51
N GLY A 110 -16.02 -14.59 4.26
CA GLY A 110 -16.64 -13.31 3.91
C GLY A 110 -16.41 -12.88 2.47
N SER A 111 -16.57 -11.58 2.19
CA SER A 111 -16.36 -10.98 0.87
C SER A 111 -15.86 -9.55 0.97
N ILE A 112 -15.13 -9.10 -0.07
CA ILE A 112 -14.74 -7.71 -0.29
C ILE A 112 -15.25 -7.32 -1.67
N ALA A 113 -16.06 -6.26 -1.75
CA ALA A 113 -16.63 -5.78 -3.00
C ALA A 113 -16.21 -4.34 -3.29
N ILE A 114 -15.98 -4.02 -4.56
CA ILE A 114 -15.74 -2.67 -5.08
C ILE A 114 -16.89 -2.37 -6.04
N ASP A 115 -17.65 -1.28 -5.80
CA ASP A 115 -18.84 -0.91 -6.58
C ASP A 115 -19.81 -2.10 -6.75
N GLY A 116 -19.95 -2.94 -5.73
CA GLY A 116 -20.81 -4.12 -5.73
C GLY A 116 -20.23 -5.35 -6.47
N VAL A 117 -19.02 -5.27 -7.02
CA VAL A 117 -18.33 -6.38 -7.66
C VAL A 117 -17.41 -7.06 -6.65
N ASP A 118 -17.63 -8.35 -6.38
CA ASP A 118 -16.74 -9.13 -5.51
C ASP A 118 -15.34 -9.23 -6.13
N THR A 119 -14.33 -8.83 -5.36
CA THR A 119 -12.92 -8.85 -5.81
C THR A 119 -12.43 -10.25 -6.20
N LYS A 120 -13.01 -11.31 -5.66
CA LYS A 120 -12.69 -12.70 -6.04
C LYS A 120 -13.24 -13.08 -7.42
N SER A 121 -14.28 -12.40 -7.88
CA SER A 121 -14.94 -12.70 -9.18
C SER A 121 -14.19 -12.16 -10.38
N VAL A 122 -13.22 -11.27 -10.18
CA VAL A 122 -12.43 -10.62 -11.23
C VAL A 122 -10.95 -11.02 -11.13
N PRO A 123 -10.14 -10.85 -12.19
CA PRO A 123 -8.70 -11.05 -12.11
C PRO A 123 -8.04 -10.07 -11.13
N ARG A 124 -6.97 -10.48 -10.44
CA ARG A 124 -6.23 -9.61 -9.50
C ARG A 124 -5.75 -8.31 -10.13
N TRP A 125 -5.24 -8.36 -11.35
CA TRP A 125 -4.80 -7.15 -12.05
C TRP A 125 -5.93 -6.13 -12.22
N ASN A 126 -7.18 -6.58 -12.45
CA ASN A 126 -8.33 -5.69 -12.57
C ASN A 126 -8.69 -5.03 -11.22
N VAL A 127 -8.45 -5.71 -10.10
CA VAL A 127 -8.54 -5.11 -8.76
C VAL A 127 -7.41 -4.09 -8.58
N HIS A 128 -6.16 -4.47 -8.86
CA HIS A 128 -4.98 -3.61 -8.67
C HIS A 128 -5.06 -2.32 -9.48
N ASP A 129 -5.63 -2.36 -10.68
CA ASP A 129 -5.81 -1.16 -11.53
C ASP A 129 -6.72 -0.09 -10.89
N GLN A 130 -7.54 -0.47 -9.89
CA GLN A 130 -8.41 0.46 -9.18
C GLN A 130 -7.70 1.21 -8.05
N PHE A 131 -6.44 0.91 -7.78
CA PHE A 131 -5.71 1.45 -6.63
C PHE A 131 -4.48 2.25 -7.02
N SER A 132 -4.24 3.31 -6.27
CA SER A 132 -2.92 3.95 -6.17
C SER A 132 -2.43 3.87 -4.73
N MET A 133 -1.13 3.65 -4.55
CA MET A 133 -0.52 3.48 -3.23
C MET A 133 0.60 4.50 -3.01
N VAL A 134 0.58 5.12 -1.84
CA VAL A 134 1.71 5.90 -1.32
C VAL A 134 2.11 5.27 0.01
N LEU A 135 3.20 4.49 -0.01
CA LEU A 135 3.69 3.76 1.15
C LEU A 135 4.78 4.55 1.89
N GLN A 136 5.00 4.18 3.15
CA GLN A 136 6.08 4.71 3.97
C GLN A 136 7.45 4.50 3.34
N ASP A 137 7.71 3.29 2.84
CA ASP A 137 8.95 2.96 2.14
C ASP A 137 8.87 3.43 0.69
N THR A 138 9.59 4.50 0.41
CA THR A 138 9.64 5.09 -0.93
C THR A 138 10.66 4.35 -1.79
N TRP A 139 10.18 3.62 -2.78
CA TRP A 139 11.03 2.89 -3.70
C TRP A 139 11.19 3.61 -5.04
N VAL A 140 12.44 3.71 -5.48
CA VAL A 140 12.84 4.28 -6.77
C VAL A 140 13.68 3.23 -7.49
N PHE A 141 13.31 2.88 -8.73
CA PHE A 141 14.08 1.93 -9.52
C PHE A 141 15.12 2.66 -10.39
N ARG A 142 16.13 1.91 -10.84
CA ARG A 142 17.13 2.43 -11.76
C ARG A 142 16.50 2.74 -13.12
N GLY A 143 16.29 4.01 -13.39
CA GLY A 143 15.64 4.55 -14.59
C GLY A 143 15.55 6.06 -14.50
N THR A 144 15.08 6.72 -15.54
CA THR A 144 14.89 8.17 -15.55
C THR A 144 13.83 8.62 -14.54
N VAL A 145 13.85 9.90 -14.16
CA VAL A 145 12.76 10.51 -13.37
C VAL A 145 11.43 10.26 -14.04
N ARG A 146 11.36 10.45 -15.37
CA ARG A 146 10.16 10.23 -16.19
C ARG A 146 9.63 8.80 -16.08
N GLU A 147 10.50 7.80 -16.24
CA GLU A 147 10.13 6.40 -16.12
C GLU A 147 9.65 6.06 -14.71
N ASN A 148 10.31 6.61 -13.69
CA ASN A 148 9.89 6.42 -12.31
C ASN A 148 8.52 6.99 -12.00
N ILE A 149 8.11 8.11 -12.62
CA ILE A 149 6.80 8.71 -12.41
C ILE A 149 5.72 8.01 -13.25
N ALA A 150 5.99 7.75 -14.53
CA ALA A 150 5.06 6.99 -15.39
C ALA A 150 4.83 5.57 -14.86
N TYR A 151 5.87 4.98 -14.29
CA TYR A 151 5.92 3.64 -13.72
C TYR A 151 5.33 2.60 -14.68
N SER A 152 4.25 1.92 -14.30
CA SER A 152 3.64 0.86 -15.12
C SER A 152 2.47 1.33 -15.98
N LYS A 153 2.04 2.60 -15.88
CA LYS A 153 0.89 3.10 -16.64
C LYS A 153 1.27 3.34 -18.11
N PRO A 154 0.67 2.62 -19.07
CA PRO A 154 0.95 2.85 -20.48
C PRO A 154 0.35 4.18 -20.98
N GLY A 155 0.99 4.80 -21.97
CA GLY A 155 0.44 5.98 -22.66
C GLY A 155 0.51 7.29 -21.88
N VAL A 156 1.24 7.34 -20.75
CA VAL A 156 1.44 8.58 -20.00
C VAL A 156 2.24 9.58 -20.82
N THR A 157 1.69 10.77 -20.98
CA THR A 157 2.32 11.86 -21.72
C THR A 157 3.32 12.64 -20.86
N ASN A 158 4.32 13.26 -21.48
CA ASN A 158 5.26 14.13 -20.78
C ASN A 158 4.56 15.25 -20.02
N LYS A 159 3.47 15.78 -20.58
CA LYS A 159 2.68 16.83 -19.95
C LYS A 159 2.05 16.35 -18.63
N GLN A 160 1.47 15.17 -18.61
CA GLN A 160 0.89 14.60 -17.38
C GLN A 160 1.95 14.42 -16.29
N ILE A 161 3.16 13.96 -16.65
CA ILE A 161 4.28 13.83 -15.72
C ILE A 161 4.69 15.20 -15.16
N GLU A 162 4.86 16.20 -16.05
CA GLU A 162 5.24 17.56 -15.63
C GLU A 162 4.17 18.21 -14.76
N ASP A 163 2.90 18.06 -15.10
CA ASP A 163 1.79 18.62 -14.33
C ASP A 163 1.68 17.96 -12.95
N ALA A 164 1.87 16.65 -12.84
CA ALA A 164 1.96 15.96 -11.55
C ALA A 164 3.14 16.46 -10.71
N CYS A 165 4.33 16.62 -11.31
CA CYS A 165 5.50 17.15 -10.60
C CYS A 165 5.32 18.59 -10.14
N LYS A 166 4.62 19.42 -10.91
CA LYS A 166 4.27 20.79 -10.47
C LYS A 166 3.30 20.75 -9.30
N ALA A 167 2.30 19.88 -9.35
CA ALA A 167 1.31 19.75 -8.28
C ALA A 167 1.93 19.36 -6.93
N VAL A 168 2.95 18.49 -6.94
CA VAL A 168 3.68 18.09 -5.73
C VAL A 168 4.89 19.00 -5.40
N GLY A 169 5.17 20.04 -6.19
CA GLY A 169 6.28 20.94 -5.96
C GLY A 169 7.67 20.44 -6.33
N LEU A 170 7.78 19.34 -7.10
CA LEU A 170 9.05 18.75 -7.54
C LEU A 170 9.61 19.32 -8.84
N ASP A 171 8.81 19.98 -9.69
CA ASP A 171 9.20 20.41 -11.04
C ASP A 171 10.47 21.26 -11.06
N HIS A 172 10.56 22.25 -10.15
CA HIS A 172 11.74 23.12 -10.07
C HIS A 172 13.00 22.35 -9.73
N PHE A 173 12.93 21.42 -8.77
CA PHE A 173 14.06 20.57 -8.41
C PHE A 173 14.47 19.67 -9.57
N ILE A 174 13.54 18.99 -10.22
CA ILE A 174 13.84 18.11 -11.35
C ILE A 174 14.52 18.87 -12.48
N ARG A 175 14.05 20.08 -12.82
CA ARG A 175 14.66 20.93 -13.85
C ARG A 175 16.05 21.43 -13.48
N SER A 176 16.43 21.41 -12.21
CA SER A 176 17.80 21.76 -11.76
C SER A 176 18.79 20.60 -11.87
N LEU A 177 18.31 19.37 -12.13
CA LEU A 177 19.16 18.22 -12.39
C LEU A 177 19.83 18.34 -13.77
N PRO A 178 21.02 17.73 -13.99
CA PRO A 178 21.79 17.87 -15.22
C PRO A 178 20.96 17.57 -16.50
N ASP A 179 20.16 16.48 -16.48
CA ASP A 179 19.35 16.04 -17.61
C ASP A 179 17.85 16.23 -17.34
N GLY A 180 17.47 17.03 -16.31
CA GLY A 180 16.08 17.29 -15.96
C GLY A 180 15.28 16.02 -15.71
N TYR A 181 14.16 15.87 -16.42
CA TYR A 181 13.29 14.69 -16.34
C TYR A 181 13.92 13.40 -16.87
N ASP A 182 14.97 13.50 -17.68
CA ASP A 182 15.67 12.36 -18.25
C ASP A 182 16.90 11.94 -17.41
N THR A 183 17.12 12.62 -16.27
CA THR A 183 18.14 12.22 -15.28
C THR A 183 17.86 10.83 -14.77
N VAL A 184 18.86 9.95 -14.84
CA VAL A 184 18.77 8.56 -14.36
C VAL A 184 18.91 8.55 -12.84
N LEU A 185 17.92 7.99 -12.17
CA LEU A 185 17.93 7.72 -10.74
C LEU A 185 18.50 6.31 -10.49
N ASP A 186 19.30 6.18 -9.47
CA ASP A 186 19.85 4.90 -8.99
C ASP A 186 19.86 4.87 -7.47
N ASP A 187 20.29 3.76 -6.87
CA ASP A 187 20.39 3.61 -5.41
C ASP A 187 21.31 4.65 -4.75
N LYS A 188 22.19 5.27 -5.55
CA LYS A 188 23.13 6.32 -5.13
C LYS A 188 22.63 7.72 -5.49
N SER A 189 21.45 7.82 -6.11
CA SER A 189 20.87 9.11 -6.48
C SER A 189 20.68 9.98 -5.25
N SER A 190 21.05 11.25 -5.38
CA SER A 190 21.05 12.24 -4.29
C SER A 190 19.66 12.76 -3.90
N LEU A 191 18.60 11.98 -4.14
CA LEU A 191 17.26 12.34 -3.69
C LEU A 191 17.15 12.21 -2.17
N SER A 192 16.69 13.27 -1.51
CA SER A 192 16.32 13.20 -0.10
C SER A 192 15.09 12.29 0.09
N GLN A 193 14.88 11.81 1.32
CA GLN A 193 13.70 11.00 1.64
C GLN A 193 12.39 11.72 1.29
N GLY A 194 12.29 13.02 1.56
CA GLY A 194 11.12 13.81 1.20
C GLY A 194 10.93 13.93 -0.32
N GLN A 195 12.00 14.10 -1.09
CA GLN A 195 11.91 14.12 -2.55
C GLN A 195 11.45 12.80 -3.13
N LYS A 196 11.93 11.66 -2.58
CA LYS A 196 11.46 10.32 -2.96
C LYS A 196 9.97 10.17 -2.66
N GLN A 197 9.50 10.68 -1.52
CA GLN A 197 8.08 10.63 -1.15
C GLN A 197 7.22 11.47 -2.09
N LEU A 198 7.64 12.72 -2.40
CA LEU A 198 6.94 13.54 -3.38
C LEU A 198 6.90 12.91 -4.78
N LEU A 199 7.98 12.20 -5.18
CA LEU A 199 8.01 11.45 -6.43
C LEU A 199 7.00 10.29 -6.43
N THR A 200 6.84 9.58 -5.30
CA THR A 200 5.84 8.53 -5.14
C THR A 200 4.42 9.09 -5.19
N ILE A 201 4.18 10.28 -4.61
CA ILE A 201 2.89 10.97 -4.71
C ILE A 201 2.61 11.39 -6.16
N ALA A 202 3.60 11.94 -6.89
CA ALA A 202 3.47 12.27 -8.31
C ALA A 202 3.12 11.03 -9.15
N ARG A 203 3.73 9.86 -8.84
CA ARG A 203 3.38 8.57 -9.45
C ARG A 203 1.92 8.21 -9.21
N ALA A 204 1.42 8.36 -7.98
CA ALA A 204 0.02 8.10 -7.64
C ALA A 204 -0.94 9.08 -8.36
N MET A 205 -0.56 10.35 -8.53
CA MET A 205 -1.33 11.32 -9.33
C MET A 205 -1.42 10.92 -10.80
N VAL A 206 -0.32 10.45 -11.38
CA VAL A 206 -0.29 10.00 -12.79
C VAL A 206 -1.10 8.73 -12.96
N GLN A 207 -1.07 7.82 -11.99
CA GLN A 207 -1.89 6.59 -12.00
C GLN A 207 -3.37 6.91 -12.05
N ASP A 208 -3.83 7.92 -11.32
CA ASP A 208 -5.20 8.44 -11.33
C ASP A 208 -6.27 7.37 -11.04
N ALA A 209 -5.99 6.52 -10.06
CA ALA A 209 -6.91 5.48 -9.65
C ALA A 209 -8.02 6.02 -8.72
N PRO A 210 -9.24 5.43 -8.73
CA PRO A 210 -10.37 5.88 -7.93
C PRO A 210 -10.20 5.63 -6.41
N ILE A 211 -9.37 4.67 -6.03
CA ILE A 211 -9.13 4.31 -4.63
C ILE A 211 -7.67 4.52 -4.29
N LEU A 212 -7.41 5.14 -3.14
CA LEU A 212 -6.07 5.44 -2.64
C LEU A 212 -5.78 4.66 -1.36
N ILE A 213 -4.56 4.19 -1.25
CA ILE A 213 -3.99 3.65 -0.01
C ILE A 213 -2.81 4.52 0.37
N LEU A 214 -2.89 5.12 1.54
CA LEU A 214 -1.89 6.04 2.04
C LEU A 214 -1.36 5.51 3.39
N ASP A 215 -0.03 5.33 3.47
CA ASP A 215 0.64 4.97 4.73
C ASP A 215 1.48 6.16 5.20
N GLU A 216 1.02 6.80 6.27
CA GLU A 216 1.59 8.04 6.79
C GLU A 216 2.73 7.77 7.77
N ALA A 217 3.96 7.62 7.29
CA ALA A 217 5.11 7.70 8.18
C ALA A 217 6.17 8.65 7.59
N THR A 218 6.31 9.81 8.19
CA THR A 218 7.23 10.87 7.76
C THR A 218 8.29 11.18 8.82
N SER A 219 8.83 10.20 9.49
CA SER A 219 9.69 10.35 10.68
C SER A 219 11.08 10.97 10.44
N SER A 220 11.43 11.39 9.20
CA SER A 220 12.80 11.82 8.87
C SER A 220 12.89 12.93 7.83
N VAL A 221 11.90 13.82 7.78
CA VAL A 221 11.82 14.89 6.78
C VAL A 221 11.80 16.26 7.48
N ASP A 222 12.43 17.28 6.88
CA ASP A 222 12.37 18.64 7.40
C ASP A 222 10.96 19.24 7.30
N THR A 223 10.64 20.18 8.18
CA THR A 223 9.29 20.76 8.32
C THR A 223 8.74 21.35 7.02
N ARG A 224 9.59 22.00 6.21
CA ARG A 224 9.14 22.60 4.95
C ARG A 224 8.75 21.54 3.92
N THR A 225 9.55 20.49 3.80
CA THR A 225 9.24 19.36 2.91
C THR A 225 8.04 18.59 3.42
N GLU A 226 7.87 18.48 4.73
CA GLU A 226 6.69 17.87 5.36
C GLU A 226 5.40 18.60 4.98
N GLU A 227 5.39 19.95 5.02
CA GLU A 227 4.24 20.75 4.57
C GLU A 227 3.92 20.54 3.08
N LEU A 228 4.95 20.39 2.24
CA LEU A 228 4.75 20.09 0.81
C LEU A 228 4.14 18.70 0.60
N ILE A 229 4.64 17.70 1.32
CA ILE A 229 4.10 16.34 1.29
C ILE A 229 2.63 16.35 1.72
N GLN A 230 2.30 17.03 2.82
CA GLN A 230 0.92 17.11 3.32
C GLN A 230 -0.02 17.74 2.28
N LYS A 231 0.36 18.89 1.70
CA LYS A 231 -0.41 19.55 0.64
C LYS A 231 -0.60 18.64 -0.59
N ALA A 232 0.45 17.91 -0.98
CA ALA A 232 0.39 16.99 -2.10
C ALA A 232 -0.54 15.80 -1.80
N MET A 233 -0.51 15.28 -0.58
CA MET A 233 -1.41 14.21 -0.11
C MET A 233 -2.86 14.68 -0.09
N ASP A 234 -3.13 15.86 0.45
CA ASP A 234 -4.49 16.43 0.51
C ASP A 234 -5.04 16.64 -0.93
N ALA A 235 -4.21 17.17 -1.84
CA ALA A 235 -4.60 17.30 -3.25
C ALA A 235 -4.88 15.94 -3.92
N LEU A 236 -4.13 14.89 -3.55
CA LEU A 236 -4.30 13.55 -4.10
C LEU A 236 -5.63 12.91 -3.65
N THR A 237 -6.11 13.18 -2.43
CA THR A 237 -7.34 12.58 -1.87
C THR A 237 -8.63 13.17 -2.41
N VAL A 238 -8.61 14.38 -3.01
CA VAL A 238 -9.81 15.04 -3.50
C VAL A 238 -10.55 14.21 -4.54
N GLY A 239 -11.83 13.90 -4.24
CA GLY A 239 -12.72 13.16 -5.15
C GLY A 239 -12.44 11.65 -5.24
N ARG A 240 -11.57 11.10 -4.40
CA ARG A 240 -11.19 9.69 -4.39
C ARG A 240 -11.49 9.05 -3.04
N THR A 241 -11.84 7.77 -3.07
CA THR A 241 -11.95 6.98 -1.83
C THR A 241 -10.56 6.72 -1.28
N SER A 242 -10.29 7.09 -0.04
CA SER A 242 -8.95 7.03 0.51
C SER A 242 -8.92 6.25 1.82
N PHE A 243 -8.07 5.23 1.88
CA PHE A 243 -7.77 4.47 3.10
C PHE A 243 -6.41 4.93 3.60
N VAL A 244 -6.37 5.55 4.78
CA VAL A 244 -5.17 6.12 5.37
C VAL A 244 -4.81 5.38 6.64
N ILE A 245 -3.64 4.72 6.66
CA ILE A 245 -3.05 4.23 7.91
C ILE A 245 -2.48 5.46 8.61
N ALA A 246 -3.30 6.00 9.54
CA ALA A 246 -3.03 7.32 10.09
C ALA A 246 -2.09 7.22 11.30
N HIS A 247 -1.01 8.00 11.23
CA HIS A 247 -0.05 8.21 12.29
C HIS A 247 -0.01 9.68 12.76
N ARG A 248 -0.80 10.55 12.12
CA ARG A 248 -0.89 11.98 12.43
C ARG A 248 -2.28 12.35 12.90
N LEU A 249 -2.30 13.23 13.90
CA LEU A 249 -3.55 13.72 14.47
C LEU A 249 -4.43 14.44 13.44
N SER A 250 -3.84 15.31 12.61
CA SER A 250 -4.57 16.07 11.58
C SER A 250 -5.32 15.13 10.62
N THR A 251 -4.67 14.10 10.15
CA THR A 251 -5.28 13.12 9.23
C THR A 251 -6.45 12.37 9.85
N ILE A 252 -6.33 12.05 11.14
CA ILE A 252 -7.39 11.35 11.88
C ILE A 252 -8.60 12.27 12.07
N ARG A 253 -8.37 13.55 12.44
CA ARG A 253 -9.45 14.52 12.65
C ARG A 253 -10.23 14.86 11.38
N ASP A 254 -9.52 14.94 10.25
CA ASP A 254 -10.09 15.30 8.95
C ASP A 254 -10.66 14.11 8.17
N ALA A 255 -10.74 12.93 8.78
CA ALA A 255 -11.32 11.74 8.16
C ALA A 255 -12.85 11.75 8.27
N ASP A 256 -13.53 11.36 7.19
CA ASP A 256 -14.99 11.18 7.19
C ASP A 256 -15.41 9.98 8.04
N MET A 257 -14.54 9.00 8.18
CA MET A 257 -14.73 7.81 9.00
C MET A 257 -13.40 7.36 9.61
N ILE A 258 -13.44 6.97 10.86
CA ILE A 258 -12.33 6.32 11.55
C ILE A 258 -12.72 4.88 11.83
N LEU A 259 -11.86 3.94 11.44
CA LEU A 259 -11.94 2.53 11.78
C LEU A 259 -10.90 2.24 12.86
N VAL A 260 -11.34 1.94 14.06
CA VAL A 260 -10.48 1.65 15.21
C VAL A 260 -10.27 0.15 15.28
N MET A 261 -9.04 -0.28 15.02
CA MET A 261 -8.67 -1.69 15.00
C MET A 261 -7.95 -2.10 16.27
N ASN A 262 -8.31 -3.26 16.82
CA ASN A 262 -7.59 -3.91 17.89
C ASN A 262 -7.68 -5.42 17.75
N HIS A 263 -6.55 -6.11 17.86
CA HIS A 263 -6.46 -7.57 17.73
C HIS A 263 -7.19 -8.15 16.49
N GLY A 264 -7.12 -7.47 15.37
CA GLY A 264 -7.67 -7.93 14.09
C GLY A 264 -9.14 -7.59 13.85
N ASP A 265 -9.81 -6.97 14.80
CA ASP A 265 -11.22 -6.57 14.67
C ASP A 265 -11.36 -5.06 14.66
N VAL A 266 -12.43 -4.56 14.01
CA VAL A 266 -12.89 -3.18 14.17
C VAL A 266 -13.76 -3.13 15.42
N ILE A 267 -13.22 -2.49 16.47
CA ILE A 267 -13.89 -2.38 17.76
C ILE A 267 -14.75 -1.11 17.87
N GLU A 268 -14.39 -0.06 17.13
CA GLU A 268 -15.13 1.21 17.09
C GLU A 268 -15.08 1.79 15.68
N ARG A 269 -16.13 2.53 15.29
CA ARG A 269 -16.19 3.28 14.03
C ARG A 269 -17.03 4.54 14.21
N GLY A 270 -16.64 5.62 13.56
CA GLY A 270 -17.34 6.90 13.62
C GLY A 270 -16.43 8.04 13.18
N THR A 271 -16.88 9.26 13.39
CA THR A 271 -16.07 10.47 13.24
C THR A 271 -15.19 10.70 14.47
N HIS A 272 -14.24 11.60 14.37
CA HIS A 272 -13.37 12.00 15.48
C HIS A 272 -14.18 12.43 16.74
N ASP A 273 -15.14 13.31 16.53
CA ASP A 273 -15.93 13.89 17.62
C ASP A 273 -16.85 12.84 18.28
N GLU A 274 -17.48 11.97 17.46
CA GLU A 274 -18.32 10.87 17.97
C GLU A 274 -17.52 9.89 18.82
N LEU A 275 -16.34 9.48 18.35
CA LEU A 275 -15.51 8.52 19.06
C LEU A 275 -14.88 9.10 20.34
N LEU A 276 -14.52 10.39 20.34
CA LEU A 276 -14.08 11.07 21.56
C LEU A 276 -15.21 11.18 22.59
N ALA A 277 -16.42 11.57 22.14
CA ALA A 277 -17.58 11.69 23.01
C ALA A 277 -18.03 10.33 23.61
N ALA A 278 -17.80 9.22 22.87
CA ALA A 278 -18.08 7.87 23.36
C ALA A 278 -17.15 7.45 24.53
N GLY A 279 -15.97 8.06 24.66
CA GLY A 279 -15.02 7.78 25.76
C GLY A 279 -14.49 6.34 25.73
N GLY A 280 -14.43 5.70 24.54
CA GLY A 280 -14.00 4.33 24.37
C GLY A 280 -12.51 4.19 24.10
N PHE A 281 -12.13 3.07 23.47
CA PHE A 281 -10.73 2.75 23.16
C PHE A 281 -10.06 3.82 22.30
N TYR A 282 -10.79 4.43 21.36
CA TYR A 282 -10.26 5.54 20.56
C TYR A 282 -9.88 6.74 21.42
N ALA A 283 -10.73 7.12 22.37
CA ALA A 283 -10.46 8.24 23.25
C ALA A 283 -9.22 7.98 24.12
N ASP A 284 -9.05 6.74 24.63
CA ASP A 284 -7.85 6.35 25.38
C ASP A 284 -6.60 6.38 24.50
N LEU A 285 -6.68 5.87 23.27
CA LEU A 285 -5.60 5.89 22.30
C LEU A 285 -5.20 7.34 21.95
N TYR A 286 -6.19 8.20 21.68
CA TYR A 286 -6.01 9.60 21.40
C TYR A 286 -5.28 10.30 22.56
N ASN A 287 -5.79 10.17 23.77
CA ASN A 287 -5.22 10.81 24.96
C ASN A 287 -3.79 10.31 25.26
N SER A 288 -3.49 9.05 24.99
CA SER A 288 -2.16 8.49 25.23
C SER A 288 -1.11 8.90 24.21
N GLN A 289 -1.52 9.10 22.94
CA GLN A 289 -0.58 9.35 21.85
C GLN A 289 -0.51 10.81 21.40
N PHE A 290 -1.58 11.59 21.56
CA PHE A 290 -1.71 12.91 20.96
C PHE A 290 -2.02 14.05 21.94
N ALA A 291 -2.65 13.79 23.09
CA ALA A 291 -3.00 14.84 24.05
C ALA A 291 -1.80 15.49 24.78
N LEU A 292 -0.57 15.00 24.55
CA LEU A 292 0.67 15.62 25.06
C LEU A 292 1.35 16.52 24.01
N ALA A 293 0.77 16.67 22.82
CA ALA A 293 1.35 17.42 21.71
C ALA A 293 0.63 18.77 21.44
N ASP A 294 -0.44 19.07 22.17
CA ASP A 294 -1.11 20.38 22.27
C ASP A 294 -0.62 21.09 23.57
#